data_ec34c450643a6127b91ac3fff38acfef
#
_entry.id   ec34c450643a6127b91ac3fff38acfef
#
_cell.length_a   1.000
_cell.length_b   1.000
_cell.length_c   1.000
_cell.angle_alpha   90.00
_cell.angle_beta   90.00
_cell.angle_gamma   90.00
#
_symmetry.space_group_name_H-M   'P 1'
#
loop_
_entity.id
_entity.type
_entity.pdbx_description
1 polymer ?
#
loop_
_entity_poly.entity_id
_entity_poly.type
_entity_poly.pdbx_seq_one_letter_code
_entity_poly.pdbx_strand_id
1 'polypeptide(L)'
;MRRIDKKRRIIIGLIAVVILAALFVFAVHLIEKFGLADVQFGDIGGWGNDDDEEIILTIGDNDYRSDDDIDTYLFIGTDAGGEDLGMAHSGSLADFLTLLIVDNTTQKYAFIEIDRNSMADVQMLDDDGEFTGFYTQQICLSHWYGIDEQQRNENTMAAVSSLFGYLDVQHCYVLNMADIGAVNHAIGGIEVDIKTDMTTLDPEFVKGTSVLLTDEQAEKYLRARMAVGEGTNKERMERQTQYMQKAYNLVFSQLRENPDYINNLYDELKNVIHSDDEGRDLSVLTNQILTYDSQGIITINGTTKVKDTQGDGIEHEEFYPESRSIVSALKSVIDLQLMPADPDDDSEEE
;
A
#
# COMPACT_ATOMS: atom_id res chain seq x y z
N MET A 1 -7.12 27.12 13.00
CA MET A 1 -7.01 26.01 12.03
C MET A 1 -7.17 24.71 12.80
N ARG A 2 -8.06 23.81 12.41
CA ARG A 2 -8.41 22.61 13.17
C ARG A 2 -7.49 21.46 12.80
N ARG A 3 -6.91 20.80 13.81
CA ARG A 3 -6.09 19.58 13.68
C ARG A 3 -6.80 18.56 12.77
N ILE A 4 -6.10 18.09 11.78
CA ILE A 4 -6.54 17.00 10.92
C ILE A 4 -6.07 15.70 11.57
N ASP A 5 -7.02 14.90 12.01
CA ASP A 5 -6.80 13.68 12.80
C ASP A 5 -6.38 12.49 11.92
N LYS A 6 -5.40 11.76 12.34
CA LYS A 6 -4.46 10.89 11.64
C LYS A 6 -4.90 9.53 11.18
N LYS A 7 -5.67 8.85 12.01
CA LYS A 7 -6.16 7.50 11.66
C LYS A 7 -6.97 7.48 10.35
N ARG A 8 -7.18 8.64 9.76
CA ARG A 8 -8.04 8.93 8.63
C ARG A 8 -7.57 8.44 7.29
N ARG A 9 -6.29 8.36 7.10
CA ARG A 9 -5.69 8.23 5.78
C ARG A 9 -5.24 6.80 5.47
N ILE A 10 -4.97 6.01 6.50
CA ILE A 10 -4.42 4.65 6.40
C ILE A 10 -5.37 3.66 5.71
N ILE A 11 -6.68 3.85 5.83
CA ILE A 11 -7.64 2.81 5.47
C ILE A 11 -8.18 2.93 4.04
N ILE A 12 -8.05 4.09 3.43
CA ILE A 12 -8.57 4.31 2.08
C ILE A 12 -7.77 3.51 1.05
N GLY A 13 -6.48 3.41 1.22
CA GLY A 13 -5.66 2.59 0.35
C GLY A 13 -5.79 1.07 0.59
N LEU A 14 -6.11 0.63 1.83
CA LEU A 14 -6.47 -0.77 2.06
C LEU A 14 -7.59 -1.24 1.12
N ILE A 15 -8.51 -0.36 0.77
CA ILE A 15 -9.59 -0.67 -0.17
C ILE A 15 -9.04 -0.92 -1.57
N ALA A 16 -8.20 -0.04 -2.06
CA ALA A 16 -7.58 -0.20 -3.38
C ALA A 16 -6.72 -1.46 -3.42
N VAL A 17 -5.89 -1.69 -2.40
CA VAL A 17 -5.00 -2.86 -2.33
C VAL A 17 -5.76 -4.17 -2.19
N VAL A 18 -6.78 -4.25 -1.35
CA VAL A 18 -7.58 -5.49 -1.22
C VAL A 18 -8.39 -5.76 -2.48
N ILE A 19 -8.91 -4.71 -3.13
CA ILE A 19 -9.57 -4.87 -4.43
C ILE A 19 -8.55 -5.28 -5.49
N LEU A 20 -7.39 -4.63 -5.57
CA LEU A 20 -6.32 -4.99 -6.48
C LEU A 20 -5.76 -6.38 -6.19
N ALA A 21 -5.47 -6.71 -4.95
CA ALA A 21 -5.02 -8.05 -4.56
C ALA A 21 -6.11 -9.11 -4.80
N ALA A 22 -7.38 -8.80 -4.53
CA ALA A 22 -8.50 -9.72 -4.80
C ALA A 22 -8.73 -9.90 -6.30
N LEU A 23 -8.59 -8.85 -7.10
CA LEU A 23 -8.68 -8.90 -8.56
C LEU A 23 -7.54 -9.73 -9.15
N PHE A 24 -6.43 -9.67 -8.52
CA PHE A 24 -5.20 -10.26 -8.93
C PHE A 24 -5.10 -11.74 -8.57
N VAL A 25 -5.45 -12.14 -7.37
CA VAL A 25 -5.40 -13.51 -6.81
C VAL A 25 -6.19 -14.52 -7.66
N PHE A 26 -7.10 -14.07 -8.47
CA PHE A 26 -8.03 -14.98 -9.14
C PHE A 26 -7.75 -15.26 -10.61
N ALA A 27 -7.02 -14.40 -11.31
CA ALA A 27 -6.75 -14.60 -12.74
C ALA A 27 -6.08 -15.95 -13.03
N VAL A 28 -5.22 -16.39 -12.12
CA VAL A 28 -4.41 -17.61 -12.33
C VAL A 28 -5.08 -18.90 -11.87
N HIS A 29 -5.88 -18.87 -10.81
CA HIS A 29 -6.61 -20.09 -10.40
C HIS A 29 -7.49 -20.68 -11.53
N LEU A 30 -7.81 -19.84 -12.49
CA LEU A 30 -8.62 -20.24 -13.64
C LEU A 30 -7.83 -20.81 -14.81
N ILE A 31 -6.62 -20.32 -15.02
CA ILE A 31 -5.72 -20.88 -16.05
C ILE A 31 -5.41 -22.35 -15.72
N GLU A 32 -5.14 -22.67 -14.47
CA GLU A 32 -4.86 -24.05 -14.04
C GLU A 32 -6.11 -24.94 -14.00
N LYS A 33 -7.25 -24.40 -13.56
CA LYS A 33 -8.44 -25.22 -13.30
C LYS A 33 -9.25 -25.55 -14.56
N PHE A 34 -9.13 -24.74 -15.60
CA PHE A 34 -9.93 -24.89 -16.83
C PHE A 34 -9.13 -25.21 -18.08
N GLY A 35 -7.84 -25.57 -17.95
CA GLY A 35 -7.08 -26.18 -19.05
C GLY A 35 -6.75 -25.23 -20.20
N LEU A 36 -6.60 -23.92 -19.96
CA LEU A 36 -6.01 -22.98 -20.91
C LEU A 36 -4.48 -23.17 -21.02
N ALA A 37 -4.03 -24.40 -20.84
CA ALA A 37 -2.62 -24.82 -20.87
C ALA A 37 -1.96 -24.74 -22.27
N ASP A 38 -2.63 -24.21 -23.27
CA ASP A 38 -2.08 -24.05 -24.63
C ASP A 38 -1.64 -22.62 -24.97
N VAL A 39 -1.68 -21.70 -24.02
CA VAL A 39 -0.89 -20.48 -24.14
C VAL A 39 0.53 -20.82 -23.70
N GLN A 40 1.40 -21.16 -24.64
CA GLN A 40 2.84 -21.13 -24.41
C GLN A 40 3.19 -19.68 -24.05
N PHE A 41 3.16 -19.38 -22.75
CA PHE A 41 3.99 -18.32 -22.21
C PHE A 41 5.42 -18.77 -22.51
N GLY A 42 6.06 -18.08 -23.46
CA GLY A 42 7.49 -18.27 -23.62
C GLY A 42 8.13 -18.17 -22.25
N ASP A 43 9.18 -18.97 -22.06
CA ASP A 43 9.98 -19.01 -20.86
C ASP A 43 10.13 -17.59 -20.33
N ILE A 44 9.21 -17.19 -19.46
CA ILE A 44 9.29 -15.92 -18.75
C ILE A 44 10.32 -16.24 -17.70
N GLY A 45 11.59 -16.03 -18.07
CA GLY A 45 12.68 -16.09 -17.12
C GLY A 45 12.25 -15.28 -15.93
N GLY A 46 12.12 -15.93 -14.78
CA GLY A 46 11.90 -15.23 -13.55
C GLY A 46 12.92 -14.10 -13.48
N TRP A 47 12.48 -12.92 -13.13
CA TRP A 47 13.34 -11.87 -12.65
C TRP A 47 13.76 -12.25 -11.22
N GLY A 48 14.32 -13.43 -11.06
CA GLY A 48 15.20 -13.69 -9.96
C GLY A 48 16.43 -12.84 -10.26
N ASN A 49 16.92 -12.11 -9.27
CA ASN A 49 18.25 -11.57 -9.33
C ASN A 49 19.14 -12.68 -9.87
N ASP A 50 19.74 -12.47 -11.06
CA ASP A 50 20.78 -13.34 -11.55
C ASP A 50 21.92 -13.23 -10.54
N ASP A 51 22.18 -14.33 -9.86
CA ASP A 51 23.13 -14.56 -8.79
C ASP A 51 22.53 -14.42 -7.37
N ASP A 52 22.78 -15.42 -6.54
CA ASP A 52 22.51 -15.57 -5.10
C ASP A 52 22.92 -14.32 -4.27
N GLU A 53 22.28 -13.17 -4.47
CA GLU A 53 22.56 -11.97 -3.68
C GLU A 53 21.86 -12.10 -2.33
N GLU A 54 22.68 -12.27 -1.31
CA GLU A 54 22.26 -12.26 0.09
C GLU A 54 21.56 -10.93 0.42
N ILE A 55 20.35 -10.98 0.96
CA ILE A 55 19.63 -9.80 1.45
C ILE A 55 20.25 -9.38 2.77
N ILE A 56 20.76 -8.15 2.85
CA ILE A 56 21.29 -7.57 4.07
C ILE A 56 20.44 -6.37 4.46
N LEU A 57 19.89 -6.38 5.68
CA LEU A 57 19.04 -5.32 6.20
C LEU A 57 19.60 -4.78 7.51
N THR A 58 19.76 -3.46 7.61
CA THR A 58 20.14 -2.76 8.85
C THR A 58 18.92 -2.20 9.54
N ILE A 59 18.49 -2.79 10.65
CA ILE A 59 17.29 -2.39 11.39
C ILE A 59 17.64 -2.05 12.84
N GLY A 60 17.56 -0.78 13.19
CA GLY A 60 18.10 -0.27 14.45
C GLY A 60 19.62 -0.44 14.49
N ASP A 61 20.13 -1.03 15.56
CA ASP A 61 21.58 -1.24 15.76
C ASP A 61 22.04 -2.63 15.31
N ASN A 62 21.27 -3.32 14.48
CA ASN A 62 21.57 -4.70 14.10
C ASN A 62 21.43 -4.93 12.61
N ASP A 63 22.34 -5.75 12.09
CA ASP A 63 22.30 -6.25 10.73
C ASP A 63 21.67 -7.64 10.69
N TYR A 64 20.86 -7.87 9.68
CA TYR A 64 20.17 -9.12 9.42
C TYR A 64 20.46 -9.56 8.01
N ARG A 65 20.44 -10.87 7.77
CA ARG A 65 20.58 -11.45 6.44
C ARG A 65 19.52 -12.46 6.14
N SER A 66 19.21 -12.65 4.87
CA SER A 66 18.42 -13.74 4.34
C SER A 66 18.93 -14.15 2.97
N ASP A 67 18.85 -15.45 2.70
CA ASP A 67 19.15 -16.06 1.39
C ASP A 67 17.85 -16.35 0.62
N ASP A 68 16.70 -15.80 1.07
CA ASP A 68 15.40 -16.05 0.44
C ASP A 68 15.25 -15.25 -0.86
N ASP A 69 14.64 -15.87 -1.86
CA ASP A 69 14.19 -15.21 -3.09
C ASP A 69 12.87 -14.53 -2.82
N ILE A 70 12.85 -13.19 -2.83
CA ILE A 70 11.66 -12.41 -2.50
C ILE A 70 11.27 -11.43 -3.61
N ASP A 71 9.96 -11.28 -3.78
CA ASP A 71 9.37 -10.18 -4.53
C ASP A 71 8.71 -9.18 -3.58
N THR A 72 8.84 -7.89 -3.87
CA THR A 72 8.29 -6.81 -3.05
C THR A 72 7.44 -5.87 -3.90
N TYR A 73 6.23 -5.58 -3.40
CA TYR A 73 5.26 -4.73 -4.09
C TYR A 73 4.72 -3.68 -3.13
N LEU A 74 4.90 -2.42 -3.46
CA LEU A 74 4.39 -1.30 -2.69
C LEU A 74 3.07 -0.81 -3.29
N PHE A 75 2.03 -0.81 -2.50
CA PHE A 75 0.74 -0.23 -2.86
C PHE A 75 0.61 1.16 -2.23
N ILE A 76 0.37 2.16 -3.05
CA ILE A 76 0.29 3.57 -2.67
C ILE A 76 -1.11 4.10 -2.97
N GLY A 77 -1.79 4.61 -1.94
CA GLY A 77 -3.02 5.39 -2.11
C GLY A 77 -2.72 6.87 -1.95
N THR A 78 -2.93 7.66 -3.02
CA THR A 78 -2.67 9.09 -2.99
C THR A 78 -3.97 9.87 -2.79
N ASP A 79 -3.92 11.01 -2.07
CA ASP A 79 -5.04 11.94 -2.09
C ASP A 79 -5.09 12.68 -3.44
N ALA A 80 -6.28 13.16 -3.81
CA ALA A 80 -6.37 14.07 -4.95
C ALA A 80 -5.47 15.26 -4.65
N GLY A 81 -4.45 15.44 -5.47
CA GLY A 81 -3.43 16.49 -5.30
C GLY A 81 -4.08 17.82 -4.93
N GLY A 82 -3.53 18.51 -3.95
CA GLY A 82 -4.00 19.85 -3.58
C GLY A 82 -3.96 20.75 -4.81
N GLU A 83 -4.95 21.63 -4.92
CA GLU A 83 -4.90 22.70 -5.92
C GLU A 83 -3.52 23.35 -5.88
N ASP A 84 -2.98 23.59 -7.06
CA ASP A 84 -1.69 24.24 -7.30
C ASP A 84 -1.46 25.40 -6.30
N LEU A 85 -0.73 25.13 -5.22
CA LEU A 85 -0.40 26.14 -4.22
C LEU A 85 0.72 27.06 -4.71
N GLY A 86 1.07 26.99 -5.99
CA GLY A 86 2.13 27.78 -6.60
C GLY A 86 3.53 27.43 -6.10
N MET A 87 3.68 26.25 -5.50
CA MET A 87 4.98 25.68 -5.18
C MET A 87 5.46 24.81 -6.34
N ALA A 88 6.77 24.77 -6.55
CA ALA A 88 7.40 24.02 -7.62
C ALA A 88 7.14 22.50 -7.57
N HIS A 89 6.67 21.99 -6.44
CA HIS A 89 6.28 20.61 -6.22
C HIS A 89 4.77 20.54 -5.89
N SER A 90 3.97 20.09 -6.84
CA SER A 90 2.52 19.88 -6.68
C SER A 90 2.17 18.39 -6.53
N GLY A 91 2.93 17.66 -5.74
CA GLY A 91 2.71 16.24 -5.48
C GLY A 91 1.48 15.99 -4.60
N SER A 92 0.96 14.80 -4.67
CA SER A 92 -0.02 14.27 -3.72
C SER A 92 0.68 13.61 -2.53
N LEU A 93 -0.03 13.45 -1.41
CA LEU A 93 0.52 12.72 -0.26
C LEU A 93 0.23 11.22 -0.41
N ALA A 94 1.19 10.39 -0.08
CA ALA A 94 0.97 8.95 0.08
C ALA A 94 0.17 8.70 1.36
N ASP A 95 -1.15 8.76 1.24
CA ASP A 95 -2.06 8.66 2.38
C ASP A 95 -2.28 7.23 2.86
N PHE A 96 -1.93 6.27 2.03
CA PHE A 96 -1.95 4.86 2.30
C PHE A 96 -0.68 4.20 1.74
N LEU A 97 -0.12 3.32 2.54
CA LEU A 97 1.07 2.56 2.18
C LEU A 97 0.93 1.14 2.72
N THR A 98 1.06 0.17 1.85
CA THR A 98 1.16 -1.25 2.23
C THR A 98 2.23 -1.92 1.39
N LEU A 99 3.16 -2.57 2.07
CA LEU A 99 4.20 -3.38 1.44
C LEU A 99 3.74 -4.84 1.44
N LEU A 100 3.64 -5.44 0.28
CA LEU A 100 3.51 -6.88 0.12
C LEU A 100 4.90 -7.48 -0.08
N ILE A 101 5.22 -8.46 0.71
CA ILE A 101 6.43 -9.27 0.56
C ILE A 101 5.99 -10.68 0.22
N VAL A 102 6.56 -11.23 -0.83
CA VAL A 102 6.34 -12.61 -1.28
C VAL A 102 7.66 -13.33 -1.23
N ASP A 103 7.74 -14.37 -0.45
CA ASP A 103 8.90 -15.24 -0.35
C ASP A 103 8.70 -16.48 -1.22
N ASN A 104 9.45 -16.56 -2.31
CA ASN A 104 9.40 -17.65 -3.27
C ASN A 104 10.09 -18.92 -2.74
N THR A 105 11.03 -18.78 -1.81
CA THR A 105 11.76 -19.89 -1.20
C THR A 105 10.85 -20.71 -0.28
N THR A 106 10.13 -20.03 0.62
CA THR A 106 9.24 -20.70 1.59
C THR A 106 7.77 -20.71 1.16
N GLN A 107 7.45 -20.08 0.04
CA GLN A 107 6.10 -19.94 -0.51
C GLN A 107 5.13 -19.31 0.49
N LYS A 108 5.52 -18.16 1.02
CA LYS A 108 4.72 -17.35 1.95
C LYS A 108 4.58 -15.93 1.44
N TYR A 109 3.55 -15.25 1.91
CA TYR A 109 3.42 -13.81 1.70
C TYR A 109 2.75 -13.13 2.88
N ALA A 110 3.04 -11.84 3.05
CA ALA A 110 2.33 -10.95 3.99
C ALA A 110 2.17 -9.56 3.42
N PHE A 111 1.08 -8.90 3.84
CA PHE A 111 0.90 -7.47 3.68
C PHE A 111 1.34 -6.76 4.95
N ILE A 112 2.26 -5.82 4.85
CA ILE A 112 2.73 -5.01 5.98
C ILE A 112 2.16 -3.61 5.84
N GLU A 113 1.26 -3.24 6.75
CA GLU A 113 0.63 -1.92 6.80
C GLU A 113 1.60 -0.90 7.40
N ILE A 114 1.84 0.20 6.67
CA ILE A 114 2.75 1.26 7.07
C ILE A 114 1.93 2.49 7.47
N ASP A 115 2.11 2.97 8.71
CA ASP A 115 1.49 4.24 9.13
C ASP A 115 2.08 5.38 8.31
N ARG A 116 1.23 6.12 7.59
CA ARG A 116 1.63 7.24 6.75
C ARG A 116 2.47 8.31 7.46
N ASN A 117 2.41 8.32 8.77
CA ASN A 117 3.14 9.26 9.62
C ASN A 117 4.41 8.64 10.21
N SER A 118 4.78 7.45 9.74
CA SER A 118 6.07 6.86 10.10
C SER A 118 7.17 7.84 9.75
N MET A 119 8.03 8.09 10.72
CA MET A 119 9.24 8.88 10.50
C MET A 119 10.25 8.00 9.76
N ALA A 120 10.65 8.43 8.58
CA ALA A 120 11.58 7.74 7.69
C ALA A 120 12.49 8.76 7.00
N ASP A 121 13.59 8.31 6.48
CA ASP A 121 14.48 9.14 5.68
C ASP A 121 13.89 9.27 4.27
N VAL A 122 13.46 10.49 3.95
CA VAL A 122 12.86 10.84 2.68
C VAL A 122 13.86 11.65 1.88
N GLN A 123 14.02 11.30 0.62
CA GLN A 123 14.87 12.05 -0.30
C GLN A 123 14.24 13.42 -0.60
N MET A 124 15.04 14.46 -0.44
CA MET A 124 14.70 15.82 -0.85
C MET A 124 15.18 16.04 -2.27
N LEU A 125 14.27 16.45 -3.12
CA LEU A 125 14.56 16.79 -4.50
C LEU A 125 14.36 18.29 -4.71
N ASP A 126 15.17 18.90 -5.56
CA ASP A 126 14.98 20.29 -5.97
C ASP A 126 13.94 20.43 -7.09
N ASP A 127 13.77 21.65 -7.60
CA ASP A 127 12.78 21.97 -8.63
C ASP A 127 13.05 21.28 -9.98
N ASP A 128 14.26 20.82 -10.20
CA ASP A 128 14.68 20.08 -11.39
C ASP A 128 14.62 18.53 -11.16
N GLY A 129 14.25 18.12 -9.95
CA GLY A 129 14.17 16.71 -9.56
C GLY A 129 15.51 16.10 -9.14
N GLU A 130 16.53 16.94 -8.92
CA GLU A 130 17.84 16.46 -8.51
C GLU A 130 17.91 16.23 -7.00
N PHE A 131 18.57 15.15 -6.59
CA PHE A 131 18.73 14.81 -5.19
C PHE A 131 19.59 15.82 -4.43
N THR A 132 19.08 16.35 -3.32
CA THR A 132 19.76 17.36 -2.49
C THR A 132 20.15 16.83 -1.09
N GLY A 133 19.59 15.70 -0.65
CA GLY A 133 19.88 15.10 0.64
C GLY A 133 18.71 14.30 1.18
N PHE A 134 18.87 13.76 2.39
CA PHE A 134 17.81 13.09 3.13
C PHE A 134 17.30 13.97 4.25
N TYR A 135 16.00 13.84 4.52
CA TYR A 135 15.37 14.48 5.67
C TYR A 135 14.44 13.51 6.38
N THR A 136 14.64 13.32 7.67
CA THR A 136 13.76 12.45 8.47
C THR A 136 12.42 13.14 8.71
N GLN A 137 11.37 12.66 8.07
CA GLN A 137 10.02 13.23 8.12
C GLN A 137 8.95 12.14 7.96
N GLN A 138 7.68 12.55 8.01
CA GLN A 138 6.58 11.61 7.78
C GLN A 138 6.68 11.00 6.38
N ILE A 139 6.63 9.68 6.28
CA ILE A 139 6.80 8.93 5.03
C ILE A 139 5.76 9.32 3.95
N CYS A 140 4.57 9.80 4.33
CA CYS A 140 3.58 10.26 3.36
C CYS A 140 4.04 11.46 2.53
N LEU A 141 5.03 12.21 3.03
CA LEU A 141 5.60 13.35 2.31
C LEU A 141 6.55 12.93 1.18
N SER A 142 7.00 11.68 1.16
CA SER A 142 7.88 11.19 0.09
C SER A 142 7.26 11.36 -1.29
N HIS A 143 5.96 11.14 -1.41
CA HIS A 143 5.23 11.28 -2.68
C HIS A 143 4.95 12.75 -3.07
N TRP A 144 5.29 13.69 -2.21
CA TRP A 144 5.22 15.12 -2.52
C TRP A 144 6.36 15.58 -3.43
N TYR A 145 7.55 14.96 -3.29
CA TYR A 145 8.77 15.35 -4.00
C TYR A 145 8.92 14.56 -5.28
N GLY A 146 9.15 15.27 -6.39
CA GLY A 146 9.38 14.73 -7.72
C GLY A 146 8.72 15.58 -8.80
N ILE A 147 9.36 15.64 -9.95
CA ILE A 147 8.90 16.44 -11.10
C ILE A 147 7.75 15.78 -11.86
N ASP A 148 7.64 14.45 -11.74
CA ASP A 148 6.59 13.65 -12.35
C ASP A 148 6.16 12.51 -11.42
N GLU A 149 5.19 11.73 -11.84
CA GLU A 149 4.62 10.65 -11.06
C GLU A 149 5.62 9.51 -10.86
N GLN A 150 6.41 9.18 -11.86
CA GLN A 150 7.43 8.14 -11.75
C GLN A 150 8.43 8.48 -10.64
N GLN A 151 8.98 9.68 -10.64
CA GLN A 151 9.95 10.09 -9.63
C GLN A 151 9.34 10.17 -8.23
N ARG A 152 8.06 10.58 -8.11
CA ARG A 152 7.33 10.54 -6.83
C ARG A 152 7.17 9.12 -6.30
N ASN A 153 6.86 8.18 -7.20
CA ASN A 153 6.74 6.76 -6.86
C ASN A 153 8.09 6.21 -6.39
N GLU A 154 9.16 6.43 -7.15
CA GLU A 154 10.54 6.03 -6.81
C GLU A 154 10.97 6.60 -5.45
N ASN A 155 10.67 7.86 -5.17
CA ASN A 155 10.97 8.49 -3.88
C ASN A 155 10.19 7.82 -2.73
N THR A 156 8.94 7.43 -2.97
CA THR A 156 8.13 6.72 -1.96
C THR A 156 8.65 5.30 -1.73
N MET A 157 9.05 4.60 -2.79
CA MET A 157 9.70 3.29 -2.69
C MET A 157 11.00 3.39 -1.89
N ALA A 158 11.85 4.38 -2.17
CA ALA A 158 13.08 4.62 -1.43
C ALA A 158 12.84 4.92 0.06
N ALA A 159 11.81 5.70 0.39
CA ALA A 159 11.46 5.98 1.79
C ALA A 159 10.93 4.75 2.52
N VAL A 160 10.18 3.88 1.84
CA VAL A 160 9.76 2.58 2.39
C VAL A 160 10.96 1.66 2.56
N SER A 161 11.85 1.58 1.57
CA SER A 161 13.09 0.82 1.63
C SER A 161 13.91 1.20 2.89
N SER A 162 14.13 2.49 3.11
CA SER A 162 14.88 2.98 4.28
C SER A 162 14.21 2.58 5.60
N LEU A 163 12.87 2.62 5.66
CA LEU A 163 12.11 2.22 6.85
C LEU A 163 12.29 0.74 7.21
N PHE A 164 12.49 -0.10 6.21
CA PHE A 164 12.69 -1.56 6.36
C PHE A 164 14.16 -1.98 6.28
N GLY A 165 15.08 -1.07 6.59
CA GLY A 165 16.52 -1.35 6.66
C GLY A 165 17.17 -1.54 5.30
N TYR A 166 16.69 -0.80 4.31
CA TYR A 166 17.11 -0.82 2.91
C TYR A 166 16.69 -2.09 2.17
N LEU A 167 15.56 -2.68 2.59
CA LEU A 167 14.90 -3.72 1.80
C LEU A 167 14.59 -3.18 0.41
N ASP A 168 14.96 -3.93 -0.63
CA ASP A 168 14.64 -3.57 -2.00
C ASP A 168 13.12 -3.58 -2.23
N VAL A 169 12.57 -2.46 -2.70
CA VAL A 169 11.16 -2.33 -3.09
C VAL A 169 11.13 -2.29 -4.61
N GLN A 170 10.75 -3.40 -5.21
CA GLN A 170 10.94 -3.64 -6.64
C GLN A 170 9.82 -3.05 -7.51
N HIS A 171 8.58 -3.07 -7.00
CA HIS A 171 7.41 -2.65 -7.77
C HIS A 171 6.51 -1.73 -6.97
N CYS A 172 5.79 -0.83 -7.66
CA CYS A 172 4.74 -0.04 -7.04
C CYS A 172 3.45 0.02 -7.87
N TYR A 173 2.34 0.12 -7.16
CA TYR A 173 1.00 0.33 -7.70
C TYR A 173 0.35 1.51 -7.00
N VAL A 174 -0.09 2.49 -7.77
CA VAL A 174 -0.63 3.75 -7.25
C VAL A 174 -2.08 3.92 -7.67
N LEU A 175 -2.94 4.24 -6.70
CA LEU A 175 -4.34 4.60 -6.94
C LEU A 175 -4.64 5.97 -6.33
N ASN A 176 -5.16 6.88 -7.14
CA ASN A 176 -5.70 8.13 -6.62
C ASN A 176 -7.08 7.90 -5.99
N MET A 177 -7.32 8.49 -4.84
CA MET A 177 -8.61 8.37 -4.15
C MET A 177 -9.79 8.96 -4.92
N ALA A 178 -9.56 9.87 -5.86
CA ALA A 178 -10.58 10.36 -6.76
C ALA A 178 -11.12 9.25 -7.69
N ASP A 179 -10.33 8.20 -7.90
CA ASP A 179 -10.65 7.10 -8.79
C ASP A 179 -11.40 5.93 -8.11
N ILE A 180 -11.72 6.05 -6.83
CA ILE A 180 -12.52 5.04 -6.11
C ILE A 180 -13.85 4.75 -6.81
N GLY A 181 -14.49 5.78 -7.39
CA GLY A 181 -15.70 5.61 -8.19
C GLY A 181 -15.51 4.67 -9.37
N ALA A 182 -14.39 4.79 -10.09
CA ALA A 182 -14.08 3.89 -11.20
C ALA A 182 -13.88 2.44 -10.73
N VAL A 183 -13.22 2.24 -9.59
CA VAL A 183 -13.08 0.91 -8.98
C VAL A 183 -14.46 0.33 -8.62
N ASN A 184 -15.31 1.12 -7.97
CA ASN A 184 -16.68 0.71 -7.64
C ASN A 184 -17.49 0.32 -8.88
N HIS A 185 -17.34 1.09 -9.96
CA HIS A 185 -17.95 0.80 -11.26
C HIS A 185 -17.50 -0.55 -11.83
N ALA A 186 -16.20 -0.74 -11.91
CA ALA A 186 -15.59 -1.94 -12.51
C ALA A 186 -16.01 -3.23 -11.80
N ILE A 187 -16.20 -3.20 -10.48
CA ILE A 187 -16.67 -4.34 -9.70
C ILE A 187 -18.19 -4.49 -9.65
N GLY A 188 -18.94 -3.55 -10.25
CA GLY A 188 -20.40 -3.61 -10.35
C GLY A 188 -21.17 -3.00 -9.17
N GLY A 189 -20.50 -2.17 -8.35
CA GLY A 189 -21.07 -1.53 -7.15
C GLY A 189 -21.05 -2.42 -5.92
N ILE A 190 -20.92 -1.80 -4.76
CA ILE A 190 -20.86 -2.49 -3.47
C ILE A 190 -22.09 -2.14 -2.63
N GLU A 191 -22.79 -3.16 -2.16
CA GLU A 191 -23.87 -2.99 -1.20
C GLU A 191 -23.32 -2.87 0.22
N VAL A 192 -23.59 -1.75 0.89
CA VAL A 192 -23.13 -1.48 2.26
C VAL A 192 -24.30 -1.30 3.22
N ASP A 193 -24.06 -1.64 4.49
CA ASP A 193 -25.05 -1.42 5.56
C ASP A 193 -24.73 -0.09 6.24
N ILE A 194 -25.68 0.85 6.21
CA ILE A 194 -25.53 2.18 6.80
C ILE A 194 -25.67 2.07 8.32
N LYS A 195 -24.57 2.08 9.03
CA LYS A 195 -24.55 1.96 10.51
C LYS A 195 -24.76 3.27 11.24
N THR A 196 -24.40 4.38 10.59
CA THR A 196 -24.54 5.75 11.13
C THR A 196 -25.33 6.58 10.15
N ASP A 197 -26.22 7.47 10.63
CA ASP A 197 -26.96 8.38 9.76
C ASP A 197 -26.01 9.35 9.06
N MET A 198 -26.04 9.35 7.74
CA MET A 198 -25.22 10.20 6.88
C MET A 198 -26.05 10.90 5.80
N THR A 199 -27.35 11.10 6.07
CA THR A 199 -28.29 11.76 5.14
C THR A 199 -27.89 13.19 4.78
N THR A 200 -26.99 13.81 5.55
CA THR A 200 -26.36 15.09 5.22
C THR A 200 -25.41 15.04 4.03
N LEU A 201 -24.90 13.86 3.69
CA LEU A 201 -24.01 13.63 2.55
C LEU A 201 -24.76 13.09 1.34
N ASP A 202 -25.68 12.16 1.59
CA ASP A 202 -26.51 11.55 0.57
C ASP A 202 -27.85 11.12 1.19
N PRO A 203 -29.00 11.46 0.57
CA PRO A 203 -30.33 11.14 1.13
C PRO A 203 -30.58 9.65 1.35
N GLU A 204 -29.87 8.76 0.62
CA GLU A 204 -30.03 7.32 0.74
C GLU A 204 -29.22 6.72 1.91
N PHE A 205 -28.30 7.48 2.51
CA PHE A 205 -27.47 7.02 3.62
C PHE A 205 -28.20 7.06 4.96
N VAL A 206 -29.40 6.45 4.99
CA VAL A 206 -30.24 6.36 6.18
C VAL A 206 -29.76 5.23 7.09
N LYS A 207 -29.53 5.52 8.38
CA LYS A 207 -29.13 4.50 9.35
C LYS A 207 -30.08 3.31 9.37
N GLY A 208 -29.52 2.11 9.26
CA GLY A 208 -30.24 0.83 9.30
C GLY A 208 -30.75 0.35 7.95
N THR A 209 -30.44 1.05 6.85
CA THR A 209 -30.70 0.59 5.49
C THR A 209 -29.43 -0.03 4.87
N SER A 210 -29.63 -0.82 3.81
CA SER A 210 -28.54 -1.25 2.92
C SER A 210 -28.65 -0.47 1.62
N VAL A 211 -27.53 -0.03 1.09
CA VAL A 211 -27.43 0.79 -0.13
C VAL A 211 -26.42 0.18 -1.07
N LEU A 212 -26.82 -0.09 -2.31
CA LEU A 212 -25.90 -0.39 -3.40
C LEU A 212 -25.32 0.93 -3.87
N LEU A 213 -24.04 1.14 -3.55
CA LEU A 213 -23.35 2.39 -3.81
C LEU A 213 -23.17 2.65 -5.30
N THR A 214 -23.62 3.82 -5.77
CA THR A 214 -23.14 4.37 -7.03
C THR A 214 -21.69 4.81 -6.90
N ASP A 215 -21.04 5.10 -8.03
CA ASP A 215 -19.63 5.52 -8.05
C ASP A 215 -19.40 6.77 -7.21
N GLU A 216 -20.26 7.77 -7.32
CA GLU A 216 -20.22 8.99 -6.51
C GLU A 216 -20.51 8.71 -5.03
N GLN A 217 -21.46 7.82 -4.75
CA GLN A 217 -21.76 7.41 -3.37
C GLN A 217 -20.61 6.63 -2.73
N ALA A 218 -19.87 5.82 -3.49
CA ALA A 218 -18.73 5.09 -2.97
C ALA A 218 -17.65 6.05 -2.45
N GLU A 219 -17.29 7.07 -3.24
CA GLU A 219 -16.36 8.11 -2.80
C GLU A 219 -16.84 8.83 -1.55
N LYS A 220 -18.11 9.32 -1.55
CA LYS A 220 -18.72 9.99 -0.39
C LYS A 220 -18.72 9.11 0.85
N TYR A 221 -19.12 7.84 0.72
CA TYR A 221 -19.19 6.89 1.82
C TYR A 221 -17.83 6.63 2.48
N LEU A 222 -16.81 6.48 1.67
CA LEU A 222 -15.46 6.15 2.12
C LEU A 222 -14.69 7.36 2.65
N ARG A 223 -14.93 8.54 2.10
CA ARG A 223 -14.26 9.78 2.51
C ARG A 223 -14.94 10.51 3.68
N ALA A 224 -16.22 10.26 3.91
CA ALA A 224 -17.00 10.94 4.94
C ALA A 224 -16.37 10.87 6.33
N ARG A 225 -16.34 12.02 7.07
CA ARG A 225 -15.84 12.05 8.43
C ARG A 225 -16.56 13.11 9.28
N MET A 226 -16.12 14.38 9.14
CA MET A 226 -16.49 15.47 10.09
C MET A 226 -17.98 15.81 10.06
N ALA A 227 -18.68 15.47 8.99
CA ALA A 227 -20.09 15.80 8.79
C ALA A 227 -21.03 14.65 9.16
N VAL A 228 -20.52 13.53 9.67
CA VAL A 228 -21.31 12.32 9.91
C VAL A 228 -21.01 11.69 11.26
N GLY A 229 -22.03 11.16 11.94
CA GLY A 229 -21.92 10.47 13.20
C GLY A 229 -21.17 11.26 14.27
N GLU A 230 -20.29 10.61 14.98
CA GLU A 230 -19.40 11.24 15.97
C GLU A 230 -18.22 11.96 15.29
N GLY A 231 -18.09 11.89 13.97
CA GLY A 231 -16.98 12.47 13.21
C GLY A 231 -15.63 11.78 13.47
N THR A 232 -15.66 10.60 14.05
CA THR A 232 -14.46 9.87 14.46
C THR A 232 -13.81 9.15 13.30
N ASN A 233 -12.50 8.96 13.39
CA ASN A 233 -11.79 8.13 12.46
C ASN A 233 -12.24 6.67 12.51
N LYS A 234 -12.59 6.18 13.71
CA LYS A 234 -13.05 4.81 13.91
C LYS A 234 -14.27 4.48 13.05
N GLU A 235 -15.28 5.35 13.04
CA GLU A 235 -16.48 5.15 12.22
C GLU A 235 -16.17 5.11 10.71
N ARG A 236 -15.22 5.93 10.28
CA ARG A 236 -14.77 5.88 8.89
C ARG A 236 -14.02 4.58 8.59
N MET A 237 -13.13 4.15 9.48
CA MET A 237 -12.43 2.88 9.38
C MET A 237 -13.41 1.70 9.27
N GLU A 238 -14.44 1.67 10.10
CA GLU A 238 -15.46 0.64 10.06
C GLU A 238 -16.22 0.60 8.72
N ARG A 239 -16.49 1.77 8.11
CA ARG A 239 -17.09 1.83 6.77
C ARG A 239 -16.17 1.29 5.68
N GLN A 240 -14.92 1.67 5.76
CA GLN A 240 -13.91 1.25 4.81
C GLN A 240 -13.70 -0.26 4.87
N THR A 241 -13.54 -0.80 6.07
CA THR A 241 -13.43 -2.26 6.30
C THR A 241 -14.66 -2.99 5.77
N GLN A 242 -15.86 -2.45 5.99
CA GLN A 242 -17.10 -3.05 5.46
C GLN A 242 -17.10 -3.08 3.93
N TYR A 243 -16.77 -1.96 3.30
CA TYR A 243 -16.71 -1.86 1.85
C TYR A 243 -15.72 -2.87 1.27
N MET A 244 -14.51 -2.91 1.82
CA MET A 244 -13.47 -3.84 1.39
C MET A 244 -13.89 -5.30 1.46
N GLN A 245 -14.44 -5.70 2.59
CA GLN A 245 -14.84 -7.08 2.79
C GLN A 245 -15.96 -7.49 1.82
N LYS A 246 -16.90 -6.58 1.55
CA LYS A 246 -17.97 -6.84 0.58
C LYS A 246 -17.46 -6.84 -0.86
N ALA A 247 -16.54 -5.93 -1.22
CA ALA A 247 -15.88 -5.90 -2.50
C ALA A 247 -15.09 -7.19 -2.77
N TYR A 248 -14.30 -7.62 -1.80
CA TYR A 248 -13.59 -8.89 -1.85
C TYR A 248 -14.55 -10.07 -2.13
N ASN A 249 -15.61 -10.20 -1.35
CA ASN A 249 -16.57 -11.29 -1.53
C ASN A 249 -17.28 -11.26 -2.88
N LEU A 250 -17.63 -10.05 -3.38
CA LEU A 250 -18.27 -9.86 -4.67
C LEU A 250 -17.34 -10.29 -5.81
N VAL A 251 -16.13 -9.77 -5.83
CA VAL A 251 -15.12 -10.11 -6.83
C VAL A 251 -14.85 -11.61 -6.84
N PHE A 252 -14.66 -12.22 -5.69
CA PHE A 252 -14.48 -13.67 -5.57
C PHE A 252 -15.67 -14.47 -6.10
N SER A 253 -16.90 -14.02 -5.86
CA SER A 253 -18.07 -14.70 -6.38
C SER A 253 -18.16 -14.63 -7.91
N GLN A 254 -17.91 -13.45 -8.47
CA GLN A 254 -17.91 -13.22 -9.93
C GLN A 254 -16.85 -14.07 -10.62
N LEU A 255 -15.71 -14.13 -10.06
CA LEU A 255 -14.59 -14.88 -10.56
C LEU A 255 -14.86 -16.40 -10.56
N ARG A 256 -15.58 -16.92 -9.57
CA ARG A 256 -16.01 -18.33 -9.55
C ARG A 256 -17.01 -18.66 -10.65
N GLU A 257 -17.81 -17.69 -11.04
CA GLU A 257 -18.85 -17.86 -12.05
C GLU A 257 -18.33 -17.63 -13.48
N ASN A 258 -17.41 -16.68 -13.64
CA ASN A 258 -16.85 -16.30 -14.94
C ASN A 258 -15.35 -16.03 -14.83
N PRO A 259 -14.54 -16.96 -15.32
CA PRO A 259 -13.08 -16.79 -15.38
C PRO A 259 -12.58 -15.56 -16.12
N ASP A 260 -13.27 -15.17 -17.19
CA ASP A 260 -12.85 -14.01 -17.99
C ASP A 260 -13.15 -12.66 -17.30
N TYR A 261 -13.83 -12.69 -16.16
CA TYR A 261 -14.15 -11.48 -15.39
C TYR A 261 -12.90 -10.67 -15.05
N ILE A 262 -11.79 -11.34 -14.78
CA ILE A 262 -10.53 -10.68 -14.45
C ILE A 262 -9.98 -9.84 -15.60
N ASN A 263 -10.02 -10.36 -16.83
CA ASN A 263 -9.51 -9.65 -17.99
C ASN A 263 -10.32 -8.37 -18.23
N ASN A 264 -11.65 -8.46 -18.07
CA ASN A 264 -12.52 -7.31 -18.18
C ASN A 264 -12.21 -6.27 -17.12
N LEU A 265 -12.00 -6.72 -15.89
CA LEU A 265 -11.73 -5.85 -14.76
C LEU A 265 -10.35 -5.16 -14.89
N TYR A 266 -9.33 -5.89 -15.34
CA TYR A 266 -8.04 -5.31 -15.69
C TYR A 266 -8.18 -4.24 -16.78
N ASP A 267 -8.91 -4.54 -17.86
CA ASP A 267 -9.11 -3.60 -18.96
C ASP A 267 -9.83 -2.31 -18.53
N GLU A 268 -10.72 -2.39 -17.56
CA GLU A 268 -11.42 -1.23 -16.99
C GLU A 268 -10.52 -0.41 -16.06
N LEU A 269 -9.64 -1.06 -15.31
CA LEU A 269 -8.84 -0.42 -14.26
C LEU A 269 -7.43 0.00 -14.68
N LYS A 270 -6.89 -0.51 -15.78
CA LYS A 270 -5.52 -0.22 -16.25
C LYS A 270 -5.21 1.27 -16.49
N ASN A 271 -6.24 2.12 -16.68
CA ASN A 271 -6.07 3.56 -16.85
C ASN A 271 -6.23 4.34 -15.52
N VAL A 272 -6.59 3.65 -14.45
CA VAL A 272 -6.88 4.22 -13.14
C VAL A 272 -5.79 3.85 -12.14
N ILE A 273 -5.17 2.70 -12.38
CA ILE A 273 -4.06 2.21 -11.59
C ILE A 273 -2.78 2.53 -12.35
N HIS A 274 -1.91 3.28 -11.71
CA HIS A 274 -0.59 3.59 -12.22
C HIS A 274 0.40 2.59 -11.62
N SER A 275 1.21 2.00 -12.48
CA SER A 275 2.25 1.06 -12.07
C SER A 275 3.52 1.36 -12.85
N ASP A 276 4.66 1.14 -12.25
CA ASP A 276 5.96 1.10 -12.90
C ASP A 276 6.13 -0.15 -13.79
N ASP A 277 5.21 -1.10 -13.64
CA ASP A 277 5.22 -2.37 -14.35
C ASP A 277 4.12 -2.44 -15.41
N GLU A 278 4.49 -2.74 -16.67
CA GLU A 278 3.56 -2.84 -17.81
C GLU A 278 2.66 -4.10 -17.77
N GLY A 279 2.34 -4.63 -16.59
CA GLY A 279 1.35 -5.70 -16.38
C GLY A 279 1.89 -7.12 -16.60
N ARG A 280 3.19 -7.32 -16.77
CA ARG A 280 3.79 -8.65 -16.87
C ARG A 280 3.79 -9.41 -15.55
N ASP A 281 4.06 -8.71 -14.48
CA ASP A 281 4.26 -9.32 -13.15
C ASP A 281 2.96 -9.58 -12.42
N LEU A 282 1.86 -8.95 -12.85
CA LEU A 282 0.55 -9.20 -12.27
C LEU A 282 0.13 -10.68 -12.35
N SER A 283 0.48 -11.40 -13.41
CA SER A 283 0.17 -12.83 -13.52
C SER A 283 1.02 -13.71 -12.60
N VAL A 284 2.30 -13.35 -12.41
CA VAL A 284 3.22 -14.05 -11.49
C VAL A 284 2.77 -13.84 -10.06
N LEU A 285 2.64 -12.60 -9.62
CA LEU A 285 2.14 -12.24 -8.31
C LEU A 285 0.78 -12.90 -8.02
N THR A 286 -0.14 -12.95 -8.99
CA THR A 286 -1.42 -13.65 -8.83
C THR A 286 -1.23 -15.11 -8.48
N ASN A 287 -0.37 -15.81 -9.20
CA ASN A 287 -0.09 -17.21 -8.94
C ASN A 287 0.51 -17.42 -7.54
N GLN A 288 1.46 -16.58 -7.15
CA GLN A 288 2.07 -16.59 -5.83
C GLN A 288 1.02 -16.45 -4.72
N ILE A 289 0.20 -15.41 -4.78
CA ILE A 289 -0.85 -15.16 -3.76
C ILE A 289 -1.89 -16.29 -3.70
N LEU A 290 -2.19 -16.95 -4.82
CA LEU A 290 -3.15 -18.06 -4.86
C LEU A 290 -2.61 -19.37 -4.28
N THR A 291 -1.32 -19.59 -4.41
CA THR A 291 -0.71 -20.89 -4.11
C THR A 291 0.12 -20.86 -2.83
N TYR A 292 0.56 -19.67 -2.39
CA TYR A 292 1.41 -19.50 -1.22
C TYR A 292 0.60 -19.29 0.06
N ASP A 293 1.22 -19.56 1.19
CA ASP A 293 0.61 -19.43 2.51
C ASP A 293 0.58 -17.96 2.98
N SER A 294 -0.63 -17.42 3.15
CA SER A 294 -0.84 -16.06 3.65
C SER A 294 -0.50 -15.93 5.13
N GLN A 295 0.35 -14.99 5.47
CA GLN A 295 0.60 -14.57 6.86
C GLN A 295 -0.34 -13.41 7.29
N GLY A 296 -1.22 -12.98 6.39
CA GLY A 296 -2.24 -11.95 6.63
C GLY A 296 -1.71 -10.52 6.52
N ILE A 297 -2.40 -9.62 7.21
CA ILE A 297 -2.03 -8.20 7.28
C ILE A 297 -1.35 -7.94 8.63
N ILE A 298 -0.15 -7.42 8.58
CA ILE A 298 0.69 -7.15 9.75
C ILE A 298 0.80 -5.65 9.95
N THR A 299 0.52 -5.20 11.15
CA THR A 299 0.67 -3.78 11.55
C THR A 299 1.95 -3.60 12.35
N ILE A 300 2.74 -2.61 11.98
CA ILE A 300 3.95 -2.24 12.72
C ILE A 300 3.57 -1.49 13.99
N ASN A 301 4.09 -1.95 15.14
CA ASN A 301 3.95 -1.23 16.41
C ASN A 301 4.98 -0.13 16.54
N GLY A 302 4.61 0.93 17.26
CA GLY A 302 5.49 2.07 17.46
C GLY A 302 4.91 3.08 18.46
N THR A 303 5.58 4.21 18.57
CA THR A 303 5.17 5.29 19.47
C THR A 303 4.76 6.52 18.66
N THR A 304 3.56 7.03 18.92
CA THR A 304 3.12 8.31 18.35
C THR A 304 3.52 9.47 19.27
N LYS A 305 4.15 10.50 18.70
CA LYS A 305 4.49 11.77 19.36
C LYS A 305 3.86 12.92 18.58
N VAL A 306 3.58 14.01 19.28
CA VAL A 306 3.12 15.27 18.66
C VAL A 306 4.27 16.26 18.72
N LYS A 307 4.82 16.61 17.59
CA LYS A 307 6.01 17.45 17.46
C LYS A 307 5.94 18.32 16.19
N ASP A 308 6.76 19.35 16.17
CA ASP A 308 7.09 20.15 14.99
C ASP A 308 8.52 19.83 14.54
N THR A 309 8.75 18.60 14.04
CA THR A 309 10.07 18.23 13.50
C THR A 309 10.30 18.84 12.12
N GLN A 310 9.22 19.21 11.40
CA GLN A 310 9.32 19.87 10.10
C GLN A 310 9.71 21.35 10.20
N GLY A 311 9.58 21.96 11.39
CA GLY A 311 9.97 23.36 11.62
C GLY A 311 9.04 24.36 10.95
N ASP A 312 7.81 23.98 10.62
CA ASP A 312 6.79 24.82 10.01
C ASP A 312 5.92 25.59 11.01
N GLY A 313 6.19 25.41 12.32
CA GLY A 313 5.43 26.01 13.42
C GLY A 313 4.11 25.28 13.69
N ILE A 314 3.89 24.11 13.13
CA ILE A 314 2.70 23.28 13.30
C ILE A 314 3.10 21.95 13.95
N GLU A 315 2.42 21.59 15.04
CA GLU A 315 2.61 20.27 15.64
C GLU A 315 1.95 19.19 14.77
N HIS A 316 2.76 18.25 14.31
CA HIS A 316 2.33 17.06 13.58
C HIS A 316 2.38 15.85 14.51
N GLU A 317 1.50 14.92 14.28
CA GLU A 317 1.62 13.66 14.93
C GLU A 317 2.67 12.84 14.16
N GLU A 318 3.70 12.34 14.74
CA GLU A 318 4.79 11.55 14.20
C GLU A 318 4.74 10.15 14.78
N PHE A 319 4.80 9.16 13.93
CA PHE A 319 4.86 7.75 14.35
C PHE A 319 6.29 7.25 14.24
N TYR A 320 6.80 6.68 15.32
CA TYR A 320 8.13 6.09 15.40
C TYR A 320 7.98 4.58 15.50
N PRO A 321 8.18 3.84 14.39
CA PRO A 321 8.11 2.39 14.38
C PRO A 321 9.17 1.79 15.32
N GLU A 322 8.82 0.71 16.01
CA GLU A 322 9.77 -0.05 16.82
C GLU A 322 10.55 -1.03 15.93
N SER A 323 11.88 -0.96 15.94
CA SER A 323 12.76 -1.86 15.16
C SER A 323 12.42 -3.34 15.37
N ARG A 324 12.15 -3.75 16.61
CA ARG A 324 11.71 -5.12 16.91
C ARG A 324 10.39 -5.51 16.24
N SER A 325 9.48 -4.56 16.03
CA SER A 325 8.21 -4.82 15.34
C SER A 325 8.42 -4.97 13.84
N ILE A 326 9.31 -4.17 13.25
CA ILE A 326 9.73 -4.32 11.85
C ILE A 326 10.37 -5.69 11.64
N VAL A 327 11.35 -6.05 12.47
CA VAL A 327 12.01 -7.38 12.41
C VAL A 327 11.00 -8.52 12.57
N SER A 328 10.04 -8.39 13.50
CA SER A 328 9.00 -9.41 13.70
C SER A 328 8.10 -9.55 12.49
N ALA A 329 7.75 -8.44 11.84
CA ALA A 329 6.94 -8.45 10.62
C ALA A 329 7.67 -9.15 9.47
N LEU A 330 8.93 -8.79 9.24
CA LEU A 330 9.75 -9.42 8.21
C LEU A 330 9.94 -10.93 8.48
N LYS A 331 10.29 -11.31 9.71
CA LYS A 331 10.44 -12.73 10.10
C LYS A 331 9.18 -13.58 9.98
N SER A 332 8.02 -12.99 9.84
CA SER A 332 6.79 -13.75 9.58
C SER A 332 6.72 -14.29 8.16
N VAL A 333 7.48 -13.68 7.24
CA VAL A 333 7.48 -14.00 5.81
C VAL A 333 8.80 -14.60 5.36
N ILE A 334 9.93 -13.97 5.71
CA ILE A 334 11.27 -14.35 5.26
C ILE A 334 12.10 -14.93 6.40
N ASP A 335 13.06 -15.81 6.10
CA ASP A 335 14.02 -16.35 7.07
C ASP A 335 15.13 -15.35 7.34
N LEU A 336 14.85 -14.38 8.19
CA LEU A 336 15.74 -13.29 8.54
C LEU A 336 16.60 -13.66 9.75
N GLN A 337 17.90 -13.77 9.56
CA GLN A 337 18.88 -14.17 10.58
C GLN A 337 19.68 -12.96 11.06
N LEU A 338 19.87 -12.85 12.38
CA LEU A 338 20.71 -11.81 12.98
C LEU A 338 22.18 -12.11 12.65
N MET A 339 22.88 -11.12 12.13
CA MET A 339 24.32 -11.20 11.89
C MET A 339 25.08 -11.01 13.21
N PRO A 340 26.20 -11.71 13.42
CA PRO A 340 27.06 -11.44 14.56
C PRO A 340 27.63 -10.02 14.46
N ALA A 341 27.73 -9.31 15.59
CA ALA A 341 28.40 -8.02 15.64
C ALA A 341 29.84 -8.14 15.12
N ASP A 342 30.26 -7.17 14.32
CA ASP A 342 31.62 -7.13 13.82
C ASP A 342 32.59 -6.96 15.01
N PRO A 343 33.50 -7.90 15.27
CA PRO A 343 34.42 -7.80 16.40
C PRO A 343 35.42 -6.63 16.29
N ASP A 344 35.50 -5.98 15.12
CA ASP A 344 36.40 -4.86 14.87
C ASP A 344 35.75 -3.47 15.04
N ASP A 345 34.43 -3.39 15.33
CA ASP A 345 33.70 -2.12 15.51
C ASP A 345 33.95 -1.47 16.90
N ASP A 346 34.56 -2.20 17.84
CA ASP A 346 34.91 -1.66 19.17
C ASP A 346 36.19 -0.78 19.17
N SER A 347 36.73 -0.39 18.00
CA SER A 347 38.07 0.25 17.91
C SER A 347 38.06 1.78 17.76
N GLU A 348 36.91 2.47 17.81
CA GLU A 348 36.87 3.94 17.66
C GLU A 348 36.29 4.70 18.89
N GLU A 349 36.39 4.16 20.10
CA GLU A 349 36.20 4.95 21.32
C GLU A 349 37.52 5.07 22.10
N GLU A 350 38.45 5.92 21.64
CA GLU A 350 39.52 6.54 22.45
C GLU A 350 39.63 8.05 22.18
#